data_e3e3f2ac077ded1ebad078d7de39fd29
#
_entry.id   e3e3f2ac077ded1ebad078d7de39fd29
#
_cell.length_a   1.000
_cell.length_b   1.000
_cell.length_c   1.000
_cell.angle_alpha   90.00
_cell.angle_beta   90.00
_cell.angle_gamma   90.00
#
_symmetry.space_group_name_H-M   'P 1'
#
loop_
_entity.id
_entity.type
_entity.pdbx_description
1 polymer ?
#
loop_
_entity_poly.entity_id
_entity_poly.type
_entity_poly.pdbx_seq_one_letter_code
_entity_poly.pdbx_strand_id
1 'polypeptide(L)'
;FDNVTFNVTLLGGGFGRKSNPDFVVEAAILAKEFPGKAVRVQWTREDDIHNSYFHTVSAEYLKAAVGKDGMPSGWLHRTVAPSITALFAPGMNHEAAFELGMGFTNMAYAIPSVRLENPEATVHTRVGWYRSVSNIPHGFAIQSFVDELAHKAKQDPLKYQIKLLGPDRQI
;
A
#
# COMPACT_ATOMS: atom_id res chain seq x y z
N PHE A 1 15.08 30.82 -4.32
CA PHE A 1 13.77 30.40 -4.89
C PHE A 1 13.17 31.46 -5.81
N ASP A 2 13.61 32.73 -5.71
CA ASP A 2 13.02 33.85 -6.42
C ASP A 2 13.22 33.84 -7.96
N ASN A 3 14.06 32.96 -8.45
CA ASN A 3 14.39 32.85 -9.87
C ASN A 3 13.72 31.65 -10.57
N VAL A 4 12.78 30.98 -9.93
CA VAL A 4 12.14 29.78 -10.48
C VAL A 4 10.62 29.95 -10.50
N THR A 5 10.03 29.83 -11.68
CA THR A 5 8.57 29.82 -11.85
C THR A 5 8.12 28.45 -12.36
N PHE A 6 7.22 27.81 -11.62
CA PHE A 6 6.60 26.55 -12.05
C PHE A 6 5.18 26.81 -12.56
N ASN A 7 4.94 26.42 -13.81
CA ASN A 7 3.61 26.43 -14.39
C ASN A 7 3.02 25.02 -14.28
N VAL A 8 2.09 24.84 -13.35
CA VAL A 8 1.44 23.56 -13.13
C VAL A 8 0.21 23.45 -14.00
N THR A 9 0.13 22.40 -14.81
CA THR A 9 -1.04 22.10 -15.65
C THR A 9 -2.10 21.33 -14.86
N LEU A 10 -3.32 21.28 -15.39
CA LEU A 10 -4.40 20.49 -14.81
C LEU A 10 -4.03 19.00 -14.78
N LEU A 11 -4.30 18.36 -13.64
CA LEU A 11 -4.07 16.94 -13.42
C LEU A 11 -5.38 16.17 -13.56
N GLY A 12 -5.45 15.26 -14.52
CA GLY A 12 -6.61 14.38 -14.71
C GLY A 12 -6.67 13.17 -13.79
N GLY A 13 -5.64 12.96 -12.97
CA GLY A 13 -5.52 11.87 -11.99
C GLY A 13 -4.06 11.58 -11.67
N GLY A 14 -3.76 11.26 -10.42
CA GLY A 14 -2.40 10.97 -9.95
C GLY A 14 -2.15 9.50 -9.64
N PHE A 15 -3.14 8.83 -9.05
CA PHE A 15 -3.14 7.41 -8.67
C PHE A 15 -1.88 6.95 -7.92
N GLY A 16 -1.25 7.86 -7.17
CA GLY A 16 -0.01 7.64 -6.43
C GLY A 16 1.25 8.06 -7.18
N ARG A 17 1.28 8.03 -8.53
CA ARG A 17 2.49 8.35 -9.32
C ARG A 17 3.01 9.78 -9.08
N LYS A 18 2.12 10.72 -8.85
CA LYS A 18 2.46 12.14 -8.65
C LYS A 18 2.91 12.48 -7.22
N SER A 19 2.94 11.49 -6.32
CA SER A 19 3.51 11.66 -4.98
C SER A 19 5.03 11.83 -5.00
N ASN A 20 5.69 11.43 -6.09
CA ASN A 20 7.12 11.67 -6.32
C ASN A 20 7.31 12.78 -7.37
N PRO A 21 8.04 13.86 -7.05
CA PRO A 21 8.22 15.03 -7.91
C PRO A 21 9.36 14.91 -8.92
N ASP A 22 9.83 13.73 -9.27
CA ASP A 22 10.95 13.48 -10.18
C ASP A 22 10.79 14.21 -11.52
N PHE A 23 9.59 14.22 -12.08
CA PHE A 23 9.27 14.95 -13.33
C PHE A 23 9.45 16.48 -13.22
N VAL A 24 9.28 17.05 -12.02
CA VAL A 24 9.55 18.48 -11.76
C VAL A 24 11.05 18.73 -11.67
N VAL A 25 11.79 17.83 -11.05
CA VAL A 25 13.25 17.90 -10.89
C VAL A 25 13.94 17.88 -12.26
N GLU A 26 13.52 17.00 -13.16
CA GLU A 26 14.06 16.94 -14.51
C GLU A 26 13.87 18.27 -15.28
N ALA A 27 12.67 18.84 -15.21
CA ALA A 27 12.37 20.12 -15.83
C ALA A 27 13.22 21.25 -15.21
N ALA A 28 13.42 21.27 -13.91
CA ALA A 28 14.21 22.26 -13.22
C ALA A 28 15.70 22.17 -13.56
N ILE A 29 16.25 20.96 -13.65
CA ILE A 29 17.65 20.73 -14.05
C ILE A 29 17.89 21.26 -15.48
N LEU A 30 17.00 20.93 -16.42
CA LEU A 30 17.12 21.41 -17.78
C LEU A 30 16.95 22.93 -17.88
N ALA A 31 15.98 23.50 -17.16
CA ALA A 31 15.75 24.96 -17.16
C ALA A 31 16.95 25.77 -16.67
N LYS A 32 17.77 25.19 -15.79
CA LYS A 32 19.01 25.82 -15.31
C LYS A 32 20.02 26.10 -16.45
N GLU A 33 20.03 25.25 -17.48
CA GLU A 33 20.91 25.40 -18.66
C GLU A 33 20.35 26.42 -19.67
N PHE A 34 19.10 26.87 -19.51
CA PHE A 34 18.44 27.82 -20.42
C PHE A 34 17.83 29.02 -19.64
N PRO A 35 18.64 29.88 -19.02
CA PRO A 35 18.14 30.98 -18.20
C PRO A 35 17.19 31.90 -19.00
N GLY A 36 16.06 32.28 -18.40
CA GLY A 36 15.06 33.16 -18.99
C GLY A 36 14.20 32.53 -20.08
N LYS A 37 14.35 31.21 -20.32
CA LYS A 37 13.52 30.48 -21.29
C LYS A 37 12.58 29.51 -20.57
N ALA A 38 11.39 29.33 -21.15
CA ALA A 38 10.48 28.29 -20.69
C ALA A 38 10.96 26.90 -21.16
N VAL A 39 11.05 25.96 -20.24
CA VAL A 39 11.42 24.57 -20.54
C VAL A 39 10.24 23.67 -20.19
N ARG A 40 9.90 22.78 -21.10
CA ARG A 40 8.88 21.74 -20.90
C ARG A 40 9.51 20.36 -21.07
N VAL A 41 9.31 19.50 -20.08
CA VAL A 41 9.62 18.07 -20.16
C VAL A 41 8.31 17.30 -20.31
N GLN A 42 8.30 16.40 -21.27
CA GLN A 42 7.16 15.51 -21.52
C GLN A 42 7.68 14.12 -21.85
N TRP A 43 7.38 13.17 -20.97
CA TRP A 43 7.64 11.76 -21.24
C TRP A 43 6.62 11.19 -22.22
N THR A 44 7.06 10.25 -23.04
CA THR A 44 6.15 9.37 -23.77
C THR A 44 5.48 8.38 -22.81
N ARG A 45 4.52 7.62 -23.31
CA ARG A 45 3.91 6.55 -22.49
C ARG A 45 4.93 5.45 -22.17
N GLU A 46 5.80 5.15 -23.10
CA GLU A 46 6.87 4.18 -22.95
C GLU A 46 7.88 4.61 -21.87
N ASP A 47 8.27 5.87 -21.87
CA ASP A 47 9.15 6.44 -20.85
C ASP A 47 8.51 6.33 -19.45
N ASP A 48 7.23 6.68 -19.34
CA ASP A 48 6.49 6.61 -18.07
C ASP A 48 6.40 5.17 -17.56
N ILE A 49 6.11 4.19 -18.41
CA ILE A 49 6.06 2.78 -18.05
C ILE A 49 7.42 2.27 -17.58
N HIS A 50 8.50 2.58 -18.31
CA HIS A 50 9.84 2.11 -17.99
C HIS A 50 10.44 2.76 -16.75
N ASN A 51 10.10 4.02 -16.47
CA ASN A 51 10.71 4.81 -15.42
C ASN A 51 9.80 5.04 -14.20
N SER A 52 8.58 4.50 -14.22
CA SER A 52 7.65 4.62 -13.12
C SER A 52 8.05 3.72 -11.94
N TYR A 53 7.30 3.81 -10.85
CA TYR A 53 7.48 3.01 -9.66
C TYR A 53 6.61 1.76 -9.73
N PHE A 54 7.07 0.71 -9.05
CA PHE A 54 6.33 -0.54 -8.93
C PHE A 54 5.52 -0.57 -7.64
N HIS A 55 4.41 -1.30 -7.68
CA HIS A 55 3.69 -1.62 -6.46
C HIS A 55 4.57 -2.49 -5.55
N THR A 56 4.45 -2.29 -4.25
CA THR A 56 5.09 -3.16 -3.27
C THR A 56 4.61 -4.62 -3.45
N VAL A 57 5.55 -5.54 -3.42
CA VAL A 57 5.30 -6.98 -3.33
C VAL A 57 5.31 -7.36 -1.85
N SER A 58 4.35 -8.15 -1.41
CA SER A 58 4.32 -8.64 -0.04
C SER A 58 4.24 -10.17 0.02
N ALA A 59 4.72 -10.71 1.14
CA ALA A 59 4.47 -12.08 1.54
C ALA A 59 3.63 -12.06 2.82
N GLU A 60 2.45 -12.67 2.75
CA GLU A 60 1.47 -12.65 3.83
C GLU A 60 1.35 -14.03 4.47
N TYR A 61 1.62 -14.12 5.75
CA TYR A 61 1.41 -15.36 6.52
C TYR A 61 0.27 -15.16 7.51
N LEU A 62 -0.78 -15.98 7.38
CA LEU A 62 -1.94 -15.93 8.24
C LEU A 62 -2.17 -17.28 8.94
N LYS A 63 -2.55 -17.21 10.20
CA LYS A 63 -2.94 -18.37 10.99
C LYS A 63 -4.05 -17.98 11.95
N ALA A 64 -5.06 -18.85 12.12
CA ALA A 64 -6.13 -18.62 13.07
C ALA A 64 -6.32 -19.83 14.00
N ALA A 65 -6.63 -19.56 15.25
CA ALA A 65 -7.25 -20.53 16.16
C ALA A 65 -8.76 -20.42 15.99
N VAL A 66 -9.44 -21.54 15.79
CA VAL A 66 -10.89 -21.59 15.50
C VAL A 66 -11.61 -22.25 16.67
N GLY A 67 -12.65 -21.61 17.18
CA GLY A 67 -13.52 -22.12 18.23
C GLY A 67 -14.46 -23.23 17.73
N LYS A 68 -15.21 -23.83 18.66
CA LYS A 68 -16.20 -24.89 18.36
C LYS A 68 -17.34 -24.37 17.45
N ASP A 69 -17.61 -23.09 17.50
CA ASP A 69 -18.60 -22.38 16.66
C ASP A 69 -18.11 -22.08 15.24
N GLY A 70 -16.86 -22.45 14.94
CA GLY A 70 -16.21 -22.16 13.67
C GLY A 70 -15.65 -20.74 13.54
N MET A 71 -15.79 -19.88 14.55
CA MET A 71 -15.30 -18.51 14.53
C MET A 71 -13.86 -18.42 15.02
N PRO A 72 -13.04 -17.47 14.52
CA PRO A 72 -11.66 -17.29 14.98
C PRO A 72 -11.64 -16.70 16.39
N SER A 73 -10.98 -17.39 17.31
CA SER A 73 -10.68 -16.94 18.67
C SER A 73 -9.29 -16.29 18.78
N GLY A 74 -8.41 -16.58 17.83
CA GLY A 74 -7.08 -16.00 17.73
C GLY A 74 -6.66 -15.85 16.27
N TRP A 75 -5.86 -14.83 16.00
CA TRP A 75 -5.38 -14.47 14.67
C TRP A 75 -3.93 -14.07 14.74
N LEU A 76 -3.10 -14.66 13.90
CA LEU A 76 -1.75 -14.22 13.62
C LEU A 76 -1.69 -13.78 12.16
N HIS A 77 -1.23 -12.56 11.94
CA HIS A 77 -0.93 -12.06 10.61
C HIS A 77 0.48 -11.48 10.59
N ARG A 78 1.30 -11.97 9.68
CA ARG A 78 2.65 -11.47 9.42
C ARG A 78 2.69 -10.97 7.99
N THR A 79 2.94 -9.67 7.82
CA THR A 79 3.20 -9.06 6.51
C THR A 79 4.70 -8.80 6.36
N VAL A 80 5.26 -9.12 5.21
CA VAL A 80 6.65 -8.90 4.87
C VAL A 80 6.69 -8.16 3.54
N ALA A 81 6.89 -6.85 3.61
CA ALA A 81 6.88 -5.99 2.43
C ALA A 81 7.90 -4.86 2.57
N PRO A 82 8.54 -4.44 1.48
CA PRO A 82 9.39 -3.26 1.47
C PRO A 82 8.55 -1.99 1.62
N SER A 83 9.03 -1.05 2.44
CA SER A 83 8.35 0.22 2.63
C SER A 83 8.55 1.17 1.46
N ILE A 84 7.49 1.86 1.07
CA ILE A 84 7.54 3.01 0.16
C ILE A 84 8.34 4.16 0.78
N THR A 85 8.37 4.25 2.11
CA THR A 85 9.15 5.25 2.86
C THR A 85 10.64 5.16 2.55
N ALA A 86 11.15 4.02 2.09
CA ALA A 86 12.53 3.85 1.66
C ALA A 86 12.96 4.82 0.53
N LEU A 87 12.01 5.38 -0.23
CA LEU A 87 12.26 6.43 -1.23
C LEU A 87 12.78 7.73 -0.60
N PHE A 88 12.42 8.02 0.64
CA PHE A 88 12.73 9.28 1.34
C PHE A 88 13.61 9.07 2.56
N ALA A 89 13.59 7.87 3.13
CA ALA A 89 14.36 7.48 4.29
C ALA A 89 15.17 6.21 3.98
N PRO A 90 16.38 6.34 3.42
CA PRO A 90 17.25 5.21 3.16
C PRO A 90 17.48 4.36 4.42
N GLY A 91 17.36 3.04 4.28
CA GLY A 91 17.49 2.11 5.41
C GLY A 91 16.16 1.65 6.00
N MET A 92 15.02 2.23 5.59
CA MET A 92 13.71 1.66 5.91
C MET A 92 13.54 0.31 5.20
N ASN A 93 13.44 -0.75 5.99
CA ASN A 93 13.41 -2.14 5.51
C ASN A 93 12.14 -2.90 5.94
N HIS A 94 11.13 -2.20 6.43
CA HIS A 94 9.83 -2.74 6.79
C HIS A 94 8.76 -1.66 6.60
N GLU A 95 7.50 -2.05 6.48
CA GLU A 95 6.39 -1.12 6.29
C GLU A 95 6.30 -0.11 7.43
N ALA A 96 6.10 1.15 7.09
CA ALA A 96 5.90 2.22 8.05
C ALA A 96 4.49 2.15 8.68
N ALA A 97 4.31 2.82 9.81
CA ALA A 97 3.04 2.80 10.55
C ALA A 97 1.82 3.20 9.70
N PHE A 98 1.99 4.16 8.77
CA PHE A 98 0.89 4.58 7.89
C PHE A 98 0.53 3.49 6.86
N GLU A 99 1.52 2.73 6.37
CA GLU A 99 1.31 1.60 5.46
C GLU A 99 0.58 0.47 6.18
N LEU A 100 1.02 0.13 7.39
CA LEU A 100 0.35 -0.86 8.24
C LEU A 100 -1.08 -0.42 8.64
N GLY A 101 -1.34 0.89 8.76
CA GLY A 101 -2.67 1.46 8.98
C GLY A 101 -3.66 1.26 7.82
N MET A 102 -3.19 0.70 6.70
CA MET A 102 -4.00 0.44 5.53
C MET A 102 -4.48 -1.02 5.48
N GLY A 103 -5.36 -1.39 6.40
CA GLY A 103 -6.01 -2.70 6.46
C GLY A 103 -5.38 -3.70 7.41
N PHE A 104 -4.13 -3.52 7.82
CA PHE A 104 -3.42 -4.47 8.68
C PHE A 104 -3.67 -4.20 10.17
N THR A 105 -3.25 -3.03 10.69
CA THR A 105 -3.46 -2.69 12.10
C THR A 105 -4.88 -2.24 12.42
N ASN A 106 -5.61 -1.75 11.42
CA ASN A 106 -7.00 -1.34 11.52
C ASN A 106 -7.96 -2.37 10.90
N MET A 107 -7.56 -3.65 10.92
CA MET A 107 -8.39 -4.74 10.44
C MET A 107 -9.78 -4.69 11.03
N ALA A 108 -10.74 -4.90 10.16
CA ALA A 108 -12.15 -4.66 10.40
C ALA A 108 -12.84 -5.66 11.34
N TYR A 109 -12.27 -6.78 11.65
CA TYR A 109 -12.94 -7.90 12.32
C TYR A 109 -12.76 -7.89 13.84
N ALA A 110 -13.83 -8.22 14.56
CA ALA A 110 -13.85 -8.35 16.03
C ALA A 110 -13.30 -9.71 16.48
N ILE A 111 -11.98 -9.89 16.37
CA ILE A 111 -11.31 -11.11 16.78
C ILE A 111 -10.72 -10.90 18.19
N PRO A 112 -10.99 -11.78 19.16
CA PRO A 112 -10.62 -11.54 20.56
C PRO A 112 -9.12 -11.41 20.82
N SER A 113 -8.30 -12.15 20.08
CA SER A 113 -6.84 -12.14 20.25
C SER A 113 -6.17 -12.00 18.89
N VAL A 114 -5.45 -10.90 18.69
CA VAL A 114 -4.77 -10.60 17.41
C VAL A 114 -3.29 -10.35 17.68
N ARG A 115 -2.44 -11.03 16.92
CA ARG A 115 -1.00 -10.78 16.85
C ARG A 115 -0.63 -10.38 15.44
N LEU A 116 0.02 -9.22 15.30
CA LEU A 116 0.49 -8.66 14.05
C LEU A 116 2.02 -8.58 14.06
N GLU A 117 2.65 -8.95 12.97
CA GLU A 117 4.11 -8.96 12.83
C GLU A 117 4.51 -8.34 11.49
N ASN A 118 5.56 -7.50 11.50
CA ASN A 118 6.08 -6.80 10.35
C ASN A 118 7.61 -6.90 10.32
N PRO A 119 8.18 -8.04 9.90
CA PRO A 119 9.62 -8.23 9.77
C PRO A 119 10.20 -7.50 8.56
N GLU A 120 11.54 -7.47 8.50
CA GLU A 120 12.29 -6.78 7.48
C GLU A 120 12.10 -7.38 6.08
N ALA A 121 12.05 -6.51 5.09
CA ALA A 121 12.05 -6.84 3.67
C ALA A 121 12.82 -5.80 2.86
N THR A 122 13.66 -6.27 1.94
CA THR A 122 14.39 -5.41 1.00
C THR A 122 14.13 -5.83 -0.43
N VAL A 123 14.10 -4.86 -1.33
CA VAL A 123 13.96 -5.12 -2.77
C VAL A 123 14.95 -4.26 -3.56
N HIS A 124 15.29 -4.72 -4.76
CA HIS A 124 16.09 -3.95 -5.71
C HIS A 124 15.26 -3.02 -6.57
N THR A 125 13.95 -3.25 -6.65
CA THR A 125 13.02 -2.52 -7.50
C THR A 125 12.60 -1.22 -6.83
N ARG A 126 12.38 -0.18 -7.63
CA ARG A 126 11.83 1.09 -7.16
C ARG A 126 10.36 0.90 -6.79
N VAL A 127 10.06 0.77 -5.52
CA VAL A 127 8.67 0.74 -5.03
C VAL A 127 8.18 2.17 -4.79
N GLY A 128 6.89 2.40 -5.02
CA GLY A 128 6.31 3.72 -4.83
C GLY A 128 4.79 3.64 -4.64
N TRP A 129 4.16 4.81 -4.53
CA TRP A 129 2.72 4.87 -4.37
C TRP A 129 2.01 4.34 -5.62
N TYR A 130 1.15 3.39 -5.40
CA TYR A 130 0.17 2.91 -6.36
C TYR A 130 -1.22 3.01 -5.71
N ARG A 131 -2.27 3.17 -6.51
CA ARG A 131 -3.63 3.33 -5.99
C ARG A 131 -3.95 2.28 -4.91
N SER A 132 -4.45 2.73 -3.76
CA SER A 132 -4.77 1.93 -2.57
C SER A 132 -3.58 1.38 -1.76
N VAL A 133 -2.36 1.55 -2.24
CA VAL A 133 -1.11 1.24 -1.51
C VAL A 133 -1.19 -0.13 -0.82
N SER A 134 -0.85 -0.22 0.47
CA SER A 134 -0.83 -1.48 1.24
C SER A 134 -2.23 -2.08 1.49
N ASN A 135 -3.33 -1.34 1.22
CA ASN A 135 -4.66 -1.96 1.23
C ASN A 135 -4.81 -3.10 0.20
N ILE A 136 -4.03 -3.11 -0.88
CA ILE A 136 -4.13 -4.14 -1.92
C ILE A 136 -3.70 -5.50 -1.36
N PRO A 137 -2.43 -5.70 -0.90
CA PRO A 137 -2.01 -6.98 -0.35
C PRO A 137 -2.75 -7.35 0.94
N HIS A 138 -2.88 -6.40 1.88
CA HIS A 138 -3.57 -6.67 3.15
C HIS A 138 -5.03 -7.06 2.94
N GLY A 139 -5.76 -6.32 2.09
CA GLY A 139 -7.16 -6.61 1.79
C GLY A 139 -7.32 -7.97 1.12
N PHE A 140 -6.48 -8.27 0.13
CA PHE A 140 -6.50 -9.58 -0.54
C PHE A 140 -6.25 -10.72 0.45
N ALA A 141 -5.17 -10.63 1.22
CA ALA A 141 -4.76 -11.70 2.12
C ALA A 141 -5.81 -11.94 3.22
N ILE A 142 -6.28 -10.87 3.87
CA ILE A 142 -7.27 -10.96 4.94
C ILE A 142 -8.60 -11.53 4.44
N GLN A 143 -9.12 -11.00 3.32
CA GLN A 143 -10.43 -11.43 2.80
C GLN A 143 -10.39 -12.87 2.29
N SER A 144 -9.32 -13.25 1.58
CA SER A 144 -9.14 -14.63 1.11
C SER A 144 -9.05 -15.61 2.28
N PHE A 145 -8.30 -15.25 3.32
CA PHE A 145 -8.18 -16.11 4.50
C PHE A 145 -9.49 -16.24 5.30
N VAL A 146 -10.28 -15.16 5.37
CA VAL A 146 -11.62 -15.23 5.98
C VAL A 146 -12.54 -16.15 5.18
N ASP A 147 -12.46 -16.15 3.86
CA ASP A 147 -13.24 -17.07 3.02
C ASP A 147 -12.79 -18.52 3.21
N GLU A 148 -11.49 -18.78 3.36
CA GLU A 148 -10.98 -20.11 3.71
C GLU A 148 -11.51 -20.59 5.08
N LEU A 149 -11.56 -19.70 6.06
CA LEU A 149 -12.12 -20.01 7.39
C LEU A 149 -13.62 -20.31 7.31
N ALA A 150 -14.39 -19.52 6.54
CA ALA A 150 -15.80 -19.75 6.32
C ALA A 150 -16.05 -21.11 5.65
N HIS A 151 -15.27 -21.44 4.63
CA HIS A 151 -15.32 -22.74 3.96
C HIS A 151 -15.03 -23.89 4.92
N LYS A 152 -13.97 -23.77 5.73
CA LYS A 152 -13.61 -24.76 6.75
C LYS A 152 -14.71 -24.93 7.82
N ALA A 153 -15.36 -23.84 8.20
CA ALA A 153 -16.49 -23.82 9.12
C ALA A 153 -17.80 -24.30 8.48
N LYS A 154 -17.83 -24.57 7.17
CA LYS A 154 -19.01 -24.90 6.38
C LYS A 154 -20.12 -23.84 6.49
N GLN A 155 -19.73 -22.58 6.54
CA GLN A 155 -20.62 -21.42 6.60
C GLN A 155 -20.57 -20.64 5.27
N ASP A 156 -21.66 -19.95 4.97
CA ASP A 156 -21.71 -19.00 3.87
C ASP A 156 -20.73 -17.85 4.11
N PRO A 157 -19.83 -17.52 3.15
CA PRO A 157 -18.79 -16.51 3.35
C PRO A 157 -19.32 -15.14 3.76
N LEU A 158 -20.40 -14.68 3.14
CA LEU A 158 -21.01 -13.38 3.47
C LEU A 158 -21.53 -13.36 4.91
N LYS A 159 -22.28 -14.40 5.31
CA LYS A 159 -22.80 -14.52 6.68
C LYS A 159 -21.67 -14.63 7.68
N TYR A 160 -20.60 -15.32 7.33
CA TYR A 160 -19.40 -15.47 8.18
C TYR A 160 -18.72 -14.12 8.39
N GLN A 161 -18.50 -13.35 7.32
CA GLN A 161 -17.92 -12.02 7.41
C GLN A 161 -18.78 -11.05 8.22
N ILE A 162 -20.10 -11.06 8.03
CA ILE A 162 -21.03 -10.25 8.82
C ILE A 162 -20.91 -10.55 10.31
N LYS A 163 -20.80 -11.82 10.69
CA LYS A 163 -20.57 -12.21 12.09
C LYS A 163 -19.24 -11.70 12.64
N LEU A 164 -18.18 -11.73 11.82
CA LEU A 164 -16.86 -11.24 12.20
C LEU A 164 -16.81 -9.73 12.42
N LEU A 165 -17.63 -8.96 11.71
CA LEU A 165 -17.68 -7.52 11.87
C LEU A 165 -18.05 -7.09 13.31
N GLY A 166 -18.84 -7.86 14.01
CA GLY A 166 -19.30 -7.55 15.36
C GLY A 166 -20.32 -6.41 15.41
N PRO A 167 -20.89 -6.14 16.61
CA PRO A 167 -21.99 -5.19 16.76
C PRO A 167 -21.57 -3.69 16.67
N ASP A 168 -20.31 -3.38 16.99
CA ASP A 168 -19.85 -1.99 17.15
C ASP A 168 -19.19 -1.42 15.90
N ARG A 169 -19.48 -2.01 14.76
CA ARG A 169 -18.84 -1.57 13.54
C ARG A 169 -19.50 -0.36 12.92
N GLN A 170 -18.69 0.69 12.78
CA GLN A 170 -19.00 1.78 11.84
C GLN A 170 -18.65 1.31 10.43
N ILE A 171 -19.63 1.23 9.56
CA ILE A 171 -19.47 1.01 8.13
C ILE A 171 -19.35 2.36 7.43
#